data_ae1f7179d84c72354670c90506b2a8e4
#
_entry.id   ae1f7179d84c72354670c90506b2a8e4
#
_cell.length_a   1.000
_cell.length_b   1.000
_cell.length_c   1.000
_cell.angle_alpha   90.00
_cell.angle_beta   90.00
_cell.angle_gamma   90.00
#
_symmetry.space_group_name_H-M   'P 1'
#
loop_
_entity.id
_entity.type
_entity.pdbx_description
1 polymer ?
#
loop_
_entity_poly.entity_id
_entity_poly.type
_entity_poly.pdbx_seq_one_letter_code
_entity_poly.pdbx_strand_id
1 'polypeptide(L)'
;LQYKDAVPMFHRLKELAEKNGLEFGLKLSNTFPVDVKANELPSEEMYMSGRALYPLTIEMANRFANEFKGALRISYSGGADFFNIKQLFEAGIWPITMATTILKPGGYGRMVQLGNLLDGCEFKPFAGVDYKAVARLSAEAPSNFHYIKPIKEAPDRKMGKDKVLPLIDCFRAPCKSGCPFGQDIPEYIELCGKGLFLEALQVITAKNPLPFITGTICAHHCMDKCMRNHYECP
;
A
#
# COMPACT_ATOMS: atom_id res chain seq x y z
N LEU A 1 -5.97 -4.95 26.89
CA LEU A 1 -5.27 -6.24 26.79
C LEU A 1 -3.87 -5.97 26.20
N GLN A 2 -2.83 -6.35 26.91
CA GLN A 2 -1.45 -6.20 26.43
C GLN A 2 -0.98 -7.50 25.77
N TYR A 3 0.10 -7.44 24.98
CA TYR A 3 0.70 -8.60 24.32
C TYR A 3 0.95 -9.77 25.29
N LYS A 4 1.55 -9.45 26.45
CA LYS A 4 1.85 -10.46 27.50
C LYS A 4 0.60 -11.19 28.05
N ASP A 5 -0.57 -10.53 27.99
CA ASP A 5 -1.84 -11.14 28.44
C ASP A 5 -2.47 -11.98 27.33
N ALA A 6 -2.24 -11.59 26.07
CA ALA A 6 -2.78 -12.29 24.92
C ALA A 6 -2.08 -13.62 24.64
N VAL A 7 -0.77 -13.73 24.85
CA VAL A 7 0.02 -14.91 24.54
C VAL A 7 -0.48 -16.16 25.29
N PRO A 8 -0.63 -16.16 26.62
CA PRO A 8 -1.15 -17.35 27.36
C PRO A 8 -2.58 -17.71 26.93
N MET A 9 -3.40 -16.70 26.64
CA MET A 9 -4.77 -16.94 26.15
C MET A 9 -4.76 -17.64 24.79
N PHE A 10 -3.89 -17.24 23.87
CA PHE A 10 -3.80 -17.85 22.55
C PHE A 10 -3.23 -19.26 22.58
N HIS A 11 -2.27 -19.55 23.45
CA HIS A 11 -1.81 -20.93 23.70
C HIS A 11 -2.98 -21.80 24.13
N ARG A 12 -3.75 -21.35 25.12
CA ARG A 12 -4.91 -22.11 25.62
C ARG A 12 -6.00 -22.31 24.55
N LEU A 13 -6.28 -21.27 23.75
CA LEU A 13 -7.26 -21.39 22.66
C LEU A 13 -6.80 -22.35 21.58
N LYS A 14 -5.51 -22.33 21.24
CA LYS A 14 -4.91 -23.26 20.29
C LYS A 14 -5.03 -24.71 20.77
N GLU A 15 -4.65 -24.99 22.02
CA GLU A 15 -4.81 -26.32 22.62
C GLU A 15 -6.26 -26.79 22.63
N LEU A 16 -7.19 -25.90 22.98
CA LEU A 16 -8.62 -26.24 22.99
C LEU A 16 -9.15 -26.55 21.60
N ALA A 17 -8.72 -25.78 20.58
CA ALA A 17 -9.09 -26.02 19.19
C ALA A 17 -8.56 -27.40 18.74
N GLU A 18 -7.29 -27.69 18.97
CA GLU A 18 -6.66 -28.97 18.62
C GLU A 18 -7.37 -30.15 19.24
N LYS A 19 -7.76 -30.08 20.54
CA LYS A 19 -8.55 -31.11 21.22
C LYS A 19 -9.90 -31.38 20.56
N ASN A 20 -10.47 -30.40 19.89
CA ASN A 20 -11.76 -30.51 19.21
C ASN A 20 -11.62 -30.73 17.69
N GLY A 21 -10.42 -31.03 17.19
CA GLY A 21 -10.17 -31.19 15.75
C GLY A 21 -10.36 -29.92 14.93
N LEU A 22 -10.22 -28.75 15.56
CA LEU A 22 -10.35 -27.43 14.94
C LEU A 22 -8.99 -26.75 14.83
N GLU A 23 -8.89 -25.81 13.91
CA GLU A 23 -7.73 -24.93 13.77
C GLU A 23 -8.02 -23.57 14.41
N PHE A 24 -7.07 -23.05 15.20
CA PHE A 24 -7.10 -21.70 15.73
C PHE A 24 -6.10 -20.82 14.99
N GLY A 25 -6.51 -19.64 14.60
CA GLY A 25 -5.66 -18.65 13.94
C GLY A 25 -5.98 -17.24 14.40
N LEU A 26 -5.09 -16.30 14.08
CA LEU A 26 -5.23 -14.88 14.38
C LEU A 26 -5.50 -14.09 13.12
N LYS A 27 -6.38 -13.11 13.19
CA LYS A 27 -6.49 -12.06 12.18
C LYS A 27 -5.80 -10.80 12.69
N LEU A 28 -4.76 -10.36 12.01
CA LEU A 28 -3.99 -9.15 12.27
C LEU A 28 -4.12 -8.22 11.06
N SER A 29 -4.53 -6.98 11.18
CA SER A 29 -5.19 -6.27 12.27
C SER A 29 -6.40 -5.52 11.70
N ASN A 30 -7.14 -4.81 12.53
CA ASN A 30 -8.09 -3.78 12.09
C ASN A 30 -7.41 -2.41 12.01
N THR A 31 -8.17 -1.37 11.61
CA THR A 31 -7.75 0.02 11.71
C THR A 31 -7.31 0.35 13.14
N PHE A 32 -6.35 1.24 13.26
CA PHE A 32 -5.79 1.65 14.54
C PHE A 32 -6.26 3.07 14.89
N PRO A 33 -6.90 3.30 16.06
CA PRO A 33 -7.31 4.63 16.47
C PRO A 33 -6.06 5.45 16.81
N VAL A 34 -6.07 6.71 16.38
CA VAL A 34 -5.05 7.71 16.67
C VAL A 34 -5.71 9.04 16.98
N ASP A 35 -5.14 9.80 17.92
CA ASP A 35 -5.65 11.11 18.28
C ASP A 35 -5.52 12.11 17.12
N VAL A 36 -6.54 12.91 16.92
CA VAL A 36 -6.48 14.08 16.02
C VAL A 36 -5.78 15.21 16.78
N LYS A 37 -4.59 15.60 16.31
CA LYS A 37 -3.75 16.60 17.02
C LYS A 37 -3.65 17.95 16.29
N ALA A 38 -3.96 17.98 15.00
CA ALA A 38 -3.81 19.16 14.15
C ALA A 38 -5.11 19.55 13.43
N ASN A 39 -6.25 19.20 14.02
CA ASN A 39 -7.59 19.48 13.47
C ASN A 39 -7.79 18.93 12.05
N GLU A 40 -7.18 17.80 11.72
CA GLU A 40 -7.30 17.16 10.41
C GLU A 40 -8.73 16.68 10.13
N LEU A 41 -9.46 16.36 11.21
CA LEU A 41 -10.86 15.92 11.17
C LEU A 41 -11.65 16.61 12.28
N PRO A 42 -12.98 16.72 12.16
CA PRO A 42 -13.85 17.30 13.19
C PRO A 42 -14.11 16.36 14.39
N SER A 43 -13.37 15.29 14.54
CA SER A 43 -13.46 14.29 15.61
C SER A 43 -12.17 14.28 16.44
N GLU A 44 -12.25 13.81 17.68
CA GLU A 44 -11.10 13.67 18.57
C GLU A 44 -10.18 12.52 18.14
N GLU A 45 -10.73 11.51 17.50
CA GLU A 45 -10.02 10.34 17.01
C GLU A 45 -10.16 10.17 15.49
N MET A 46 -9.13 9.63 14.87
CA MET A 46 -9.14 9.13 13.51
C MET A 46 -8.60 7.70 13.46
N TYR A 47 -8.82 7.01 12.35
CA TYR A 47 -8.39 5.63 12.20
C TYR A 47 -7.25 5.53 11.18
N MET A 48 -6.10 5.08 11.63
CA MET A 48 -4.99 4.74 10.75
C MET A 48 -5.32 3.47 9.98
N SER A 49 -5.18 3.52 8.66
CA SER A 49 -5.46 2.40 7.75
C SER A 49 -4.51 2.41 6.55
N GLY A 50 -4.61 1.37 5.73
CA GLY A 50 -3.80 1.23 4.52
C GLY A 50 -2.31 1.07 4.83
N ARG A 51 -1.46 1.48 3.89
CA ARG A 51 -0.02 1.21 3.94
C ARG A 51 0.69 1.71 5.20
N ALA A 52 0.23 2.80 5.80
CA ALA A 52 0.83 3.32 7.04
C ALA A 52 0.65 2.38 8.24
N LEU A 53 -0.32 1.48 8.17
CA LEU A 53 -0.57 0.47 9.20
C LEU A 53 0.37 -0.74 9.05
N TYR A 54 0.95 -0.95 7.86
CA TYR A 54 1.77 -2.13 7.57
C TYR A 54 2.92 -2.34 8.57
N PRO A 55 3.76 -1.34 8.91
CA PRO A 55 4.86 -1.54 9.86
C PRO A 55 4.40 -2.05 11.24
N LEU A 56 3.26 -1.57 11.73
CA LEU A 56 2.71 -2.01 13.01
C LEU A 56 2.16 -3.43 12.91
N THR A 57 1.44 -3.73 11.84
CA THR A 57 0.80 -5.03 11.66
C THR A 57 1.81 -6.13 11.39
N ILE A 58 2.86 -5.86 10.58
CA ILE A 58 3.89 -6.86 10.31
C ILE A 58 4.77 -7.12 11.54
N GLU A 59 5.02 -6.11 12.38
CA GLU A 59 5.71 -6.31 13.65
C GLU A 59 4.88 -7.16 14.62
N MET A 60 3.58 -6.95 14.68
CA MET A 60 2.69 -7.81 15.48
C MET A 60 2.69 -9.25 14.95
N ALA A 61 2.63 -9.42 13.62
CA ALA A 61 2.74 -10.75 12.98
C ALA A 61 4.08 -11.41 13.30
N ASN A 62 5.17 -10.64 13.27
CA ASN A 62 6.52 -11.11 13.65
C ASN A 62 6.55 -11.64 15.08
N ARG A 63 6.01 -10.90 16.03
CA ARG A 63 5.97 -11.31 17.45
C ARG A 63 5.22 -12.62 17.64
N PHE A 64 4.01 -12.75 17.08
CA PHE A 64 3.25 -13.98 17.20
C PHE A 64 3.86 -15.14 16.39
N ALA A 65 4.38 -14.89 15.20
CA ALA A 65 5.06 -15.93 14.42
C ALA A 65 6.28 -16.49 15.15
N ASN A 66 7.06 -15.65 15.83
CA ASN A 66 8.19 -16.09 16.67
C ASN A 66 7.75 -16.84 17.92
N GLU A 67 6.73 -16.32 18.65
CA GLU A 67 6.20 -16.96 19.86
C GLU A 67 5.74 -18.39 19.58
N PHE A 68 4.96 -18.57 18.52
CA PHE A 68 4.40 -19.86 18.15
C PHE A 68 5.28 -20.66 17.18
N LYS A 69 6.51 -20.23 16.90
CA LYS A 69 7.44 -20.89 15.95
C LYS A 69 6.82 -21.16 14.58
N GLY A 70 5.96 -20.27 14.12
CA GLY A 70 5.24 -20.39 12.87
C GLY A 70 4.01 -21.32 12.91
N ALA A 71 3.75 -22.02 14.00
CA ALA A 71 2.67 -23.00 14.06
C ALA A 71 1.25 -22.38 14.12
N LEU A 72 1.15 -21.07 14.36
CA LEU A 72 -0.12 -20.37 14.42
C LEU A 72 -0.45 -19.75 13.07
N ARG A 73 -1.65 -20.07 12.53
CA ARG A 73 -2.11 -19.44 11.29
C ARG A 73 -2.37 -17.96 11.51
N ILE A 74 -1.85 -17.14 10.62
CA ILE A 74 -2.08 -15.68 10.61
C ILE A 74 -2.83 -15.31 9.34
N SER A 75 -4.02 -14.74 9.49
CA SER A 75 -4.74 -14.00 8.47
C SER A 75 -4.33 -12.53 8.56
N TYR A 76 -4.09 -11.89 7.43
CA TYR A 76 -3.55 -10.54 7.40
C TYR A 76 -4.57 -9.51 6.92
N SER A 77 -4.66 -8.41 7.66
CA SER A 77 -5.42 -7.21 7.28
C SER A 77 -4.75 -6.00 7.93
N GLY A 78 -4.25 -5.10 7.17
CA GLY A 78 -3.55 -3.93 7.74
C GLY A 78 -2.39 -3.51 6.86
N GLY A 79 -2.72 -2.85 5.77
CA GLY A 79 -1.75 -2.30 4.85
C GLY A 79 -1.20 -3.28 3.82
N ALA A 80 -1.88 -4.41 3.57
CA ALA A 80 -1.57 -5.24 2.43
C ALA A 80 -1.83 -4.49 1.13
N ASP A 81 -0.86 -4.49 0.23
CA ASP A 81 -0.93 -3.83 -1.07
C ASP A 81 0.00 -4.49 -2.10
N PHE A 82 0.13 -3.84 -3.26
CA PHE A 82 0.97 -4.29 -4.37
C PHE A 82 2.43 -4.58 -3.98
N PHE A 83 2.97 -3.89 -2.98
CA PHE A 83 4.39 -3.97 -2.64
C PHE A 83 4.73 -5.07 -1.63
N ASN A 84 3.75 -5.66 -0.98
CA ASN A 84 3.99 -6.63 0.10
C ASN A 84 3.16 -7.90 0.01
N ILE A 85 2.11 -7.94 -0.84
CA ILE A 85 1.20 -9.09 -0.89
C ILE A 85 1.93 -10.40 -1.22
N LYS A 86 2.89 -10.36 -2.15
CA LYS A 86 3.64 -11.56 -2.57
C LYS A 86 4.49 -12.10 -1.43
N GLN A 87 5.24 -11.22 -0.77
CA GLN A 87 6.10 -11.61 0.35
C GLN A 87 5.29 -12.14 1.54
N LEU A 88 4.13 -11.54 1.83
CA LEU A 88 3.22 -12.05 2.85
C LEU A 88 2.73 -13.46 2.52
N PHE A 89 2.29 -13.68 1.27
CA PHE A 89 1.82 -14.97 0.80
C PHE A 89 2.92 -16.03 0.85
N GLU A 90 4.11 -15.73 0.33
CA GLU A 90 5.27 -16.63 0.33
C GLU A 90 5.75 -16.97 1.75
N ALA A 91 5.56 -16.04 2.71
CA ALA A 91 5.84 -16.29 4.13
C ALA A 91 4.77 -17.17 4.82
N GLY A 92 3.76 -17.64 4.10
CA GLY A 92 2.68 -18.49 4.67
C GLY A 92 1.61 -17.70 5.43
N ILE A 93 1.55 -16.38 5.25
CA ILE A 93 0.51 -15.52 5.82
C ILE A 93 -0.65 -15.42 4.84
N TRP A 94 -1.75 -16.09 5.13
CA TRP A 94 -2.99 -16.04 4.37
C TRP A 94 -4.16 -16.61 5.17
N PRO A 95 -5.44 -16.21 4.90
CA PRO A 95 -5.86 -15.29 3.86
C PRO A 95 -5.42 -13.84 4.11
N ILE A 96 -5.28 -13.08 3.01
CA ILE A 96 -4.94 -11.65 3.04
C ILE A 96 -6.18 -10.87 2.65
N THR A 97 -6.57 -9.90 3.47
CA THR A 97 -7.72 -9.02 3.21
C THR A 97 -7.26 -7.59 3.00
N MET A 98 -7.92 -6.90 2.07
CA MET A 98 -7.61 -5.53 1.69
C MET A 98 -8.89 -4.71 1.61
N ALA A 99 -8.85 -3.48 2.13
CA ALA A 99 -9.93 -2.52 1.99
C ALA A 99 -9.41 -1.22 1.37
N THR A 100 -8.47 -0.55 2.01
CA THR A 100 -7.95 0.76 1.58
C THR A 100 -7.40 0.73 0.15
N THR A 101 -6.74 -0.35 -0.26
CA THR A 101 -6.23 -0.51 -1.62
C THR A 101 -7.33 -0.47 -2.67
N ILE A 102 -8.49 -1.06 -2.38
CA ILE A 102 -9.64 -1.12 -3.29
C ILE A 102 -10.40 0.21 -3.31
N LEU A 103 -10.35 0.98 -2.23
CA LEU A 103 -10.99 2.30 -2.14
C LEU A 103 -10.24 3.39 -2.90
N LYS A 104 -8.99 3.13 -3.29
CA LYS A 104 -8.21 4.04 -4.13
C LYS A 104 -8.67 4.02 -5.59
N PRO A 105 -8.31 5.04 -6.40
CA PRO A 105 -8.56 5.02 -7.84
C PRO A 105 -8.11 3.70 -8.48
N GLY A 106 -8.98 3.12 -9.32
CA GLY A 106 -8.80 1.77 -9.86
C GLY A 106 -9.75 0.75 -9.25
N GLY A 107 -10.19 0.97 -8.02
CA GLY A 107 -11.23 0.14 -7.38
C GLY A 107 -10.90 -1.36 -7.44
N TYR A 108 -11.90 -2.16 -7.77
CA TYR A 108 -11.76 -3.62 -7.91
C TYR A 108 -10.81 -4.06 -9.03
N GLY A 109 -10.51 -3.20 -10.02
CA GLY A 109 -9.49 -3.51 -11.03
C GLY A 109 -8.10 -3.73 -10.44
N ARG A 110 -7.81 -3.20 -9.25
CA ARG A 110 -6.58 -3.48 -8.50
C ARG A 110 -6.46 -4.94 -8.06
N MET A 111 -7.58 -5.63 -7.86
CA MET A 111 -7.54 -7.05 -7.49
C MET A 111 -6.90 -7.90 -8.60
N VAL A 112 -7.14 -7.56 -9.86
CA VAL A 112 -6.48 -8.23 -11.00
C VAL A 112 -4.98 -7.97 -10.96
N GLN A 113 -4.56 -6.72 -10.73
CA GLN A 113 -3.15 -6.35 -10.60
C GLN A 113 -2.45 -7.13 -9.48
N LEU A 114 -3.12 -7.26 -8.34
CA LEU A 114 -2.59 -8.00 -7.19
C LEU A 114 -2.58 -9.52 -7.44
N GLY A 115 -3.61 -10.04 -8.13
CA GLY A 115 -3.67 -11.44 -8.55
C GLY A 115 -2.50 -11.81 -9.46
N ASN A 116 -2.18 -10.97 -10.43
CA ASN A 116 -1.06 -11.19 -11.35
C ASN A 116 0.30 -11.28 -10.64
N LEU A 117 0.46 -10.63 -9.47
CA LEU A 117 1.68 -10.80 -8.66
C LEU A 117 1.80 -12.19 -8.03
N LEU A 118 0.67 -12.86 -7.84
CA LEU A 118 0.59 -14.19 -7.27
C LEU A 118 0.56 -15.28 -8.34
N ASP A 119 0.53 -14.90 -9.63
CA ASP A 119 0.63 -15.84 -10.73
C ASP A 119 1.94 -16.62 -10.63
N GLY A 120 1.83 -17.95 -10.70
CA GLY A 120 2.97 -18.85 -10.50
C GLY A 120 3.33 -19.14 -9.03
N CYS A 121 2.68 -18.49 -8.05
CA CYS A 121 2.79 -18.89 -6.66
C CYS A 121 1.92 -20.14 -6.44
N GLU A 122 2.53 -21.21 -5.98
CA GLU A 122 1.81 -22.44 -5.67
C GLU A 122 1.03 -22.27 -4.35
N PHE A 123 -0.29 -22.46 -4.39
CA PHE A 123 -1.11 -22.51 -3.18
C PHE A 123 -0.98 -23.90 -2.57
N LYS A 124 -0.35 -23.96 -1.40
CA LYS A 124 -0.17 -25.19 -0.61
C LYS A 124 -1.05 -25.16 0.64
N PRO A 125 -1.45 -26.33 1.16
CA PRO A 125 -2.01 -26.39 2.50
C PRO A 125 -1.11 -25.71 3.52
N PHE A 126 -1.71 -25.15 4.56
CA PHE A 126 -0.94 -24.47 5.60
C PHE A 126 0.07 -25.42 6.25
N ALA A 127 1.33 -25.08 6.13
CA ALA A 127 2.47 -25.82 6.70
C ALA A 127 3.22 -25.02 7.77
N GLY A 128 2.67 -23.87 8.15
CA GLY A 128 3.27 -22.92 9.08
C GLY A 128 3.60 -21.58 8.42
N VAL A 129 3.90 -20.60 9.26
CA VAL A 129 4.40 -19.28 8.85
C VAL A 129 5.92 -19.31 8.92
N ASP A 130 6.59 -18.86 7.85
CA ASP A 130 8.05 -18.62 7.89
C ASP A 130 8.34 -17.38 8.76
N TYR A 131 8.50 -17.63 10.06
CA TYR A 131 8.75 -16.55 11.04
C TYR A 131 10.07 -15.81 10.78
N LYS A 132 11.05 -16.43 10.08
CA LYS A 132 12.28 -15.76 9.71
C LYS A 132 12.07 -14.78 8.55
N ALA A 133 11.26 -15.16 7.56
CA ALA A 133 10.85 -14.26 6.50
C ALA A 133 10.05 -13.08 7.06
N VAL A 134 9.09 -13.35 7.95
CA VAL A 134 8.30 -12.30 8.60
C VAL A 134 9.19 -11.37 9.43
N ALA A 135 10.20 -11.87 10.12
CA ALA A 135 11.14 -11.04 10.86
C ALA A 135 11.92 -10.08 9.95
N ARG A 136 12.34 -10.52 8.76
CA ARG A 136 12.97 -9.63 7.76
C ARG A 136 12.02 -8.54 7.29
N LEU A 137 10.79 -8.90 6.92
CA LEU A 137 9.77 -7.94 6.50
C LEU A 137 9.47 -6.90 7.58
N SER A 138 9.41 -7.33 8.85
CA SER A 138 9.20 -6.43 9.98
C SER A 138 10.38 -5.48 10.19
N ALA A 139 11.61 -5.96 10.06
CA ALA A 139 12.80 -5.13 10.21
C ALA A 139 12.94 -4.07 9.10
N GLU A 140 12.51 -4.39 7.88
CA GLU A 140 12.58 -3.50 6.72
C GLU A 140 11.46 -2.46 6.69
N ALA A 141 10.27 -2.79 7.20
CA ALA A 141 9.08 -1.97 7.07
C ALA A 141 9.22 -0.53 7.62
N PRO A 142 9.85 -0.27 8.80
CA PRO A 142 9.94 1.08 9.34
C PRO A 142 10.84 2.02 8.53
N SER A 143 11.81 1.49 7.78
CA SER A 143 12.72 2.27 6.96
C SER A 143 12.27 2.41 5.49
N ASN A 144 11.25 1.66 5.09
CA ASN A 144 10.77 1.67 3.73
C ASN A 144 9.85 2.89 3.50
N PHE A 145 10.28 3.81 2.65
CA PHE A 145 9.55 5.05 2.33
C PHE A 145 8.13 4.81 1.80
N HIS A 146 7.86 3.65 1.23
CA HIS A 146 6.52 3.31 0.75
C HIS A 146 5.47 3.29 1.89
N TYR A 147 5.88 2.92 3.10
CA TYR A 147 4.99 2.85 4.27
C TYR A 147 4.99 4.12 5.10
N ILE A 148 5.97 5.02 4.89
CA ILE A 148 6.05 6.30 5.58
C ILE A 148 5.12 7.29 4.85
N LYS A 149 4.14 7.84 5.56
CA LYS A 149 3.38 8.99 5.04
C LYS A 149 4.17 10.25 5.32
N PRO A 150 4.51 11.05 4.31
CA PRO A 150 5.12 12.35 4.54
C PRO A 150 4.18 13.24 5.35
N ILE A 151 4.75 14.04 6.24
CA ILE A 151 4.00 15.11 6.91
C ILE A 151 3.53 16.07 5.81
N LYS A 152 2.23 16.39 5.79
CA LYS A 152 1.70 17.43 4.92
C LYS A 152 2.30 18.77 5.37
N GLU A 153 3.29 19.22 4.67
CA GLU A 153 3.67 20.62 4.69
C GLU A 153 2.62 21.41 3.89
N ALA A 154 2.42 22.68 4.23
CA ALA A 154 1.58 23.58 3.45
C ALA A 154 1.97 23.47 1.96
N PRO A 155 1.02 23.49 1.03
CA PRO A 155 1.29 23.16 -0.36
C PRO A 155 2.27 24.15 -0.98
N ASP A 156 3.54 23.83 -0.92
CA ASP A 156 4.53 24.39 -1.80
C ASP A 156 4.43 23.64 -3.13
N ARG A 157 3.81 24.28 -4.11
CA ARG A 157 3.63 23.72 -5.46
C ARG A 157 4.93 23.60 -6.25
N LYS A 158 6.05 23.89 -5.64
CA LYS A 158 7.38 23.71 -6.23
C LYS A 158 8.00 22.44 -5.67
N MET A 159 8.07 21.41 -6.50
CA MET A 159 8.87 20.24 -6.16
C MET A 159 10.34 20.67 -6.03
N GLY A 160 10.88 20.58 -4.82
CA GLY A 160 12.31 20.69 -4.61
C GLY A 160 13.00 19.51 -5.29
N LYS A 161 14.11 19.77 -5.98
CA LYS A 161 14.91 18.75 -6.67
C LYS A 161 15.42 17.64 -5.72
N ASP A 162 15.34 17.88 -4.42
CA ASP A 162 15.89 17.02 -3.38
C ASP A 162 14.81 16.18 -2.65
N LYS A 163 13.54 16.31 -3.05
CA LYS A 163 12.46 15.51 -2.42
C LYS A 163 12.31 14.18 -3.11
N VAL A 164 12.54 13.12 -2.38
CA VAL A 164 12.18 11.77 -2.82
C VAL A 164 10.65 11.66 -2.82
N LEU A 165 10.08 11.49 -3.99
CA LEU A 165 8.63 11.36 -4.14
C LEU A 165 8.19 9.98 -3.68
N PRO A 166 7.12 9.88 -2.85
CA PRO A 166 6.56 8.59 -2.50
C PRO A 166 6.01 7.90 -3.75
N LEU A 167 6.16 6.60 -3.81
CA LEU A 167 5.57 5.80 -4.88
C LEU A 167 4.04 5.87 -4.76
N ILE A 168 3.41 6.56 -5.71
CA ILE A 168 1.96 6.72 -5.76
C ILE A 168 1.41 5.78 -6.80
N ASP A 169 0.65 4.82 -6.31
CA ASP A 169 -0.09 3.91 -7.14
C ASP A 169 -1.44 4.54 -7.53
N CYS A 170 -1.50 5.12 -8.72
CA CYS A 170 -2.71 5.71 -9.29
C CYS A 170 -3.18 4.92 -10.51
N PHE A 171 -4.11 4.01 -10.31
CA PHE A 171 -4.56 3.08 -11.34
C PHE A 171 -5.34 3.77 -12.48
N ARG A 172 -6.16 4.74 -12.20
CA ARG A 172 -7.00 5.43 -13.23
C ARG A 172 -6.47 6.76 -13.70
N ALA A 173 -5.51 7.31 -13.00
CA ALA A 173 -4.92 8.60 -13.33
C ALA A 173 -5.96 9.69 -13.68
N PRO A 174 -6.67 10.27 -12.69
CA PRO A 174 -7.69 11.30 -12.95
C PRO A 174 -7.16 12.51 -13.75
N CYS A 175 -5.85 12.73 -13.74
CA CYS A 175 -5.18 13.74 -14.57
C CYS A 175 -5.45 13.57 -16.07
N LYS A 176 -5.65 12.33 -16.56
CA LYS A 176 -6.00 12.09 -17.98
C LYS A 176 -7.35 12.73 -18.32
N SER A 177 -8.34 12.61 -17.44
CA SER A 177 -9.65 13.25 -17.64
C SER A 177 -9.65 14.76 -17.40
N GLY A 178 -8.64 15.27 -16.68
CA GLY A 178 -8.41 16.70 -16.48
C GLY A 178 -7.77 17.38 -17.70
N CYS A 179 -7.10 16.63 -18.56
CA CYS A 179 -6.46 17.17 -19.76
C CYS A 179 -7.48 17.30 -20.89
N PRO A 180 -7.65 18.48 -21.52
CA PRO A 180 -8.54 18.66 -22.67
C PRO A 180 -8.20 17.76 -23.86
N PHE A 181 -6.93 17.41 -24.04
CA PHE A 181 -6.46 16.47 -25.07
C PHE A 181 -6.55 15.01 -24.64
N GLY A 182 -6.89 14.72 -23.37
CA GLY A 182 -6.88 13.35 -22.83
C GLY A 182 -5.50 12.69 -22.88
N GLN A 183 -4.43 13.49 -22.64
CA GLN A 183 -3.05 13.00 -22.65
C GLN A 183 -2.83 11.86 -21.67
N ASP A 184 -1.99 10.90 -22.02
CA ASP A 184 -1.53 9.86 -21.11
C ASP A 184 -0.37 10.35 -20.26
N ILE A 185 -0.73 11.18 -19.26
CA ILE A 185 0.24 11.88 -18.42
C ILE A 185 1.13 10.91 -17.64
N PRO A 186 0.59 9.87 -17.01
CA PRO A 186 1.44 8.91 -16.30
C PRO A 186 2.44 8.21 -17.20
N GLU A 187 2.03 7.85 -18.42
CA GLU A 187 2.87 7.13 -19.35
C GLU A 187 4.06 7.97 -19.81
N TYR A 188 3.82 9.20 -20.28
CA TYR A 188 4.94 10.02 -20.72
C TYR A 188 5.86 10.45 -19.56
N ILE A 189 5.33 10.63 -18.34
CA ILE A 189 6.16 10.92 -17.17
C ILE A 189 7.03 9.71 -16.82
N GLU A 190 6.47 8.50 -16.87
CA GLU A 190 7.22 7.27 -16.63
C GLU A 190 8.33 7.09 -17.65
N LEU A 191 8.03 7.28 -18.92
CA LEU A 191 9.02 7.22 -20.02
C LEU A 191 10.13 8.26 -19.83
N CYS A 192 9.78 9.49 -19.46
CA CYS A 192 10.76 10.51 -19.13
C CYS A 192 11.64 10.11 -17.94
N GLY A 193 11.06 9.50 -16.90
CA GLY A 193 11.80 8.98 -15.74
C GLY A 193 12.79 7.87 -16.09
N LYS A 194 12.50 7.11 -17.16
CA LYS A 194 13.38 6.08 -17.72
C LYS A 194 14.41 6.64 -18.73
N GLY A 195 14.38 7.93 -19.04
CA GLY A 195 15.21 8.56 -20.06
C GLY A 195 14.77 8.27 -21.51
N LEU A 196 13.58 7.71 -21.72
CA LEU A 196 13.01 7.38 -23.02
C LEU A 196 12.21 8.57 -23.57
N PHE A 197 12.94 9.67 -23.86
CA PHE A 197 12.32 10.96 -24.23
C PHE A 197 11.64 10.93 -25.61
N LEU A 198 12.14 10.14 -26.55
CA LEU A 198 11.52 10.03 -27.87
C LEU A 198 10.17 9.31 -27.79
N GLU A 199 10.10 8.23 -27.04
CA GLU A 199 8.87 7.48 -26.77
C GLU A 199 7.86 8.36 -26.01
N ALA A 200 8.33 9.11 -25.02
CA ALA A 200 7.48 10.06 -24.31
C ALA A 200 6.88 11.13 -25.26
N LEU A 201 7.70 11.64 -26.20
CA LEU A 201 7.23 12.58 -27.21
C LEU A 201 6.20 11.93 -28.14
N GLN A 202 6.39 10.69 -28.54
CA GLN A 202 5.42 9.95 -29.36
C GLN A 202 4.06 9.81 -28.66
N VAL A 203 4.06 9.48 -27.35
CA VAL A 203 2.83 9.44 -26.54
C VAL A 203 2.13 10.80 -26.54
N ILE A 204 2.87 11.88 -26.37
CA ILE A 204 2.32 13.22 -26.36
C ILE A 204 1.75 13.59 -27.74
N THR A 205 2.52 13.39 -28.80
CA THR A 205 2.14 13.81 -30.17
C THR A 205 1.01 12.98 -30.76
N ALA A 206 0.78 11.77 -30.25
CA ALA A 206 -0.36 10.94 -30.66
C ALA A 206 -1.72 11.64 -30.44
N LYS A 207 -1.80 12.55 -29.46
CA LYS A 207 -3.03 13.30 -29.14
C LYS A 207 -2.91 14.81 -29.25
N ASN A 208 -1.69 15.31 -29.23
CA ASN A 208 -1.40 16.74 -29.29
C ASN A 208 -0.32 17.01 -30.36
N PRO A 209 -0.72 17.38 -31.57
CA PRO A 209 0.22 17.52 -32.69
C PRO A 209 1.14 18.75 -32.55
N LEU A 210 0.81 19.71 -31.65
CA LEU A 210 1.57 20.93 -31.46
C LEU A 210 1.99 21.12 -29.99
N PRO A 211 2.72 20.17 -29.38
CA PRO A 211 2.96 20.16 -27.95
C PRO A 211 3.73 21.37 -27.43
N PHE A 212 4.61 21.98 -28.24
CA PHE A 212 5.36 23.17 -27.85
C PHE A 212 4.45 24.40 -27.67
N ILE A 213 3.51 24.59 -28.58
CA ILE A 213 2.57 25.70 -28.50
C ILE A 213 1.59 25.52 -27.37
N THR A 214 0.92 24.37 -27.38
CA THR A 214 -0.13 24.05 -26.39
C THR A 214 0.44 23.87 -24.98
N GLY A 215 1.66 23.36 -24.85
CA GLY A 215 2.34 23.25 -23.56
C GLY A 215 2.73 24.62 -22.98
N THR A 216 3.10 25.59 -23.82
CA THR A 216 3.44 26.94 -23.37
C THR A 216 2.24 27.67 -22.78
N ILE A 217 1.04 27.47 -23.34
CA ILE A 217 -0.21 28.10 -22.89
C ILE A 217 -1.06 27.22 -22.00
N CYS A 218 -0.54 26.07 -21.57
CA CYS A 218 -1.28 25.08 -20.77
C CYS A 218 -1.61 25.64 -19.39
N ALA A 219 -2.89 25.59 -19.02
CA ALA A 219 -3.37 25.95 -17.68
C ALA A 219 -3.20 24.83 -16.63
N HIS A 220 -2.58 23.71 -17.00
CA HIS A 220 -2.26 22.58 -16.13
C HIS A 220 -3.47 21.96 -15.38
N HIS A 221 -4.65 21.91 -16.00
CA HIS A 221 -5.85 21.33 -15.39
C HIS A 221 -5.69 19.88 -14.90
N CYS A 222 -4.71 19.14 -15.46
CA CYS A 222 -4.36 17.83 -14.98
C CYS A 222 -3.82 17.85 -13.53
N MET A 223 -3.13 18.91 -13.14
CA MET A 223 -2.60 19.06 -11.77
C MET A 223 -3.74 19.21 -10.76
N ASP A 224 -4.82 19.91 -11.12
CA ASP A 224 -6.00 20.08 -10.24
C ASP A 224 -6.72 18.74 -9.98
N LYS A 225 -6.60 17.79 -10.90
CA LYS A 225 -7.17 16.44 -10.79
C LYS A 225 -6.19 15.39 -10.27
N CYS A 226 -4.94 15.80 -9.99
CA CYS A 226 -3.92 14.84 -9.59
C CYS A 226 -4.18 14.30 -8.19
N MET A 227 -4.12 12.98 -8.06
CA MET A 227 -4.23 12.31 -6.75
C MET A 227 -3.07 12.67 -5.81
N ARG A 228 -1.94 13.12 -6.37
CA ARG A 228 -0.80 13.57 -5.57
C ARG A 228 -1.12 14.79 -4.72
N ASN A 229 -2.09 15.62 -5.12
CA ASN A 229 -2.56 16.75 -4.31
C ASN A 229 -2.98 16.38 -2.88
N HIS A 230 -3.28 15.10 -2.62
CA HIS A 230 -3.61 14.61 -1.28
C HIS A 230 -2.38 14.33 -0.41
N TYR A 231 -1.19 14.31 -1.00
CA TYR A 231 0.04 13.88 -0.32
C TYR A 231 1.18 14.89 -0.50
N GLU A 232 1.25 15.51 -1.65
CA GLU A 232 2.32 16.41 -2.08
C GLU A 232 1.81 17.27 -3.23
N CYS A 233 2.65 18.18 -3.74
CA CYS A 233 2.31 18.91 -4.96
C CYS A 233 2.60 18.06 -6.19
N PRO A 234 1.68 18.02 -7.14
CA PRO A 234 1.90 17.37 -8.42
C PRO A 234 2.90 18.09 -9.32
#